data_c49b9b4f52d7a112ac0fe356ba500ddf
#
_entry.id   c49b9b4f52d7a112ac0fe356ba500ddf
#
_cell.length_a   1.000
_cell.length_b   1.000
_cell.length_c   1.000
_cell.angle_alpha   90.00
_cell.angle_beta   90.00
_cell.angle_gamma   90.00
#
_symmetry.space_group_name_H-M   'P 1'
#
loop_
_entity.id
_entity.type
_entity.pdbx_description
1 polymer ?
#
loop_
_entity_poly.entity_id
_entity_poly.type
_entity_poly.pdbx_seq_one_letter_code
_entity_poly.pdbx_strand_id
1 'polypeptide(L)'
;MTDSRVARQTAERLIGSRAQLLKYQCLLGFDGFVDQIYQVVEQRQSPGKYTPYPALKPFASAVAASAGKTGAFEIVEQATRMGGNGPVMAFALSTLGAPVHYVGMCGFPDLHPVFTEFAKRAKVYSISQPALNQVFEFPDGKLLFGQHEAVQEVHWDNVKKRLTEAKFKKIWNDAHFIGMVNWTMLPHLSAIWKRLQSDYAPVKGAARKLVFFDLADPSQRIDADLTAALKIISEFQEQHDVILGLNLAESEQVARVLRLKKPAATPKGTSALAAAIREKLNVHTVVIHPTKYAVAADAQGEVILEGPFTAKPKTTTGAGDHFNAGFVIGRLLGLGLPHSLQLAVASAGFYVRHATSPNREQLVRFLQTL
;
A
#
# COMPACT_ATOMS: atom_id res chain seq x y z
N MET A 1 0.02 -13.92 -21.72
CA MET A 1 -0.35 -15.15 -20.97
C MET A 1 0.54 -15.20 -19.75
N THR A 2 -0.05 -15.32 -18.56
CA THR A 2 0.72 -15.60 -17.33
C THR A 2 1.61 -16.80 -17.63
N ASP A 3 2.92 -16.69 -17.40
CA ASP A 3 3.82 -17.81 -17.58
C ASP A 3 3.53 -18.86 -16.49
N SER A 4 2.70 -19.86 -16.84
CA SER A 4 2.25 -20.92 -15.93
C SER A 4 3.44 -21.68 -15.30
N ARG A 5 4.61 -21.68 -15.94
CA ARG A 5 5.84 -22.27 -15.40
C ARG A 5 6.36 -21.46 -14.23
N VAL A 6 6.44 -20.11 -14.39
CA VAL A 6 6.88 -19.22 -13.30
C VAL A 6 5.92 -19.31 -12.13
N ALA A 7 4.60 -19.34 -12.38
CA ALA A 7 3.60 -19.45 -11.33
C ALA A 7 3.75 -20.74 -10.51
N ARG A 8 3.92 -21.92 -11.16
CA ARG A 8 4.14 -23.20 -10.48
C ARG A 8 5.42 -23.22 -9.66
N GLN A 9 6.54 -22.79 -10.25
CA GLN A 9 7.82 -22.70 -9.54
C GLN A 9 7.75 -21.75 -8.34
N THR A 10 6.98 -20.65 -8.47
CA THR A 10 6.76 -19.70 -7.37
C THR A 10 5.95 -20.36 -6.25
N ALA A 11 4.91 -21.13 -6.57
CA ALA A 11 4.13 -21.89 -5.60
C ALA A 11 5.00 -22.89 -4.83
N GLU A 12 5.86 -23.66 -5.51
CA GLU A 12 6.79 -24.60 -4.90
C GLU A 12 7.75 -23.93 -3.91
N ARG A 13 8.33 -22.79 -4.31
CA ARG A 13 9.22 -21.99 -3.46
C ARG A 13 8.49 -21.45 -2.23
N LEU A 14 7.23 -21.03 -2.39
CA LEU A 14 6.42 -20.51 -1.29
C LEU A 14 6.03 -21.63 -0.29
N ILE A 15 5.78 -22.87 -0.75
CA ILE A 15 5.47 -24.02 0.12
C ILE A 15 6.59 -24.23 1.14
N GLY A 16 7.85 -24.28 0.72
CA GLY A 16 9.01 -24.51 1.59
C GLY A 16 9.44 -23.34 2.46
N SER A 17 8.84 -22.16 2.28
CA SER A 17 9.38 -20.90 2.82
C SER A 17 8.97 -20.54 4.26
N ARG A 18 8.05 -21.28 4.90
CA ARG A 18 7.46 -20.90 6.20
C ARG A 18 8.51 -20.60 7.29
N ALA A 19 9.45 -21.53 7.49
CA ALA A 19 10.49 -21.39 8.51
C ALA A 19 11.45 -20.23 8.22
N GLN A 20 11.66 -19.94 6.93
CA GLN A 20 12.48 -18.81 6.49
C GLN A 20 11.77 -17.48 6.73
N LEU A 21 10.48 -17.37 6.36
CA LEU A 21 9.69 -16.15 6.57
C LEU A 21 9.62 -15.72 8.03
N LEU A 22 9.50 -16.68 8.96
CA LEU A 22 9.45 -16.41 10.40
C LEU A 22 10.73 -15.74 10.95
N LYS A 23 11.84 -15.79 10.22
CA LYS A 23 13.11 -15.14 10.60
C LYS A 23 13.14 -13.66 10.23
N TYR A 24 12.31 -13.22 9.28
CA TYR A 24 12.33 -11.86 8.76
C TYR A 24 11.36 -10.95 9.51
N GLN A 25 11.89 -10.11 10.39
CA GLN A 25 11.09 -9.10 11.08
C GLN A 25 10.77 -7.94 10.12
N CYS A 26 9.50 -7.55 10.07
CA CYS A 26 9.03 -6.43 9.26
C CYS A 26 8.60 -5.28 10.16
N LEU A 27 9.00 -4.05 9.84
CA LEU A 27 8.52 -2.82 10.47
C LEU A 27 7.79 -2.00 9.42
N LEU A 28 6.53 -1.63 9.66
CA LEU A 28 5.77 -0.73 8.80
C LEU A 28 5.18 0.43 9.61
N GLY A 29 4.94 1.52 8.94
CA GLY A 29 4.27 2.72 9.47
C GLY A 29 3.98 3.72 8.35
N PHE A 30 3.22 4.79 8.62
CA PHE A 30 2.76 5.22 9.96
C PHE A 30 1.25 5.56 9.96
N ASP A 31 0.56 5.39 8.86
CA ASP A 31 -0.85 5.77 8.70
C ASP A 31 -1.82 4.85 9.48
N GLY A 32 -3.09 5.11 9.34
CA GLY A 32 -4.19 4.30 9.84
C GLY A 32 -5.51 5.01 9.62
N PHE A 33 -6.40 4.37 8.88
CA PHE A 33 -7.69 4.92 8.51
C PHE A 33 -8.82 3.97 8.88
N VAL A 34 -9.97 4.54 9.14
CA VAL A 34 -11.24 3.82 9.23
C VAL A 34 -12.05 4.22 8.00
N ASP A 35 -12.32 3.26 7.13
CA ASP A 35 -13.16 3.46 5.96
C ASP A 35 -14.60 3.06 6.30
N GLN A 36 -15.48 4.03 6.45
CA GLN A 36 -16.92 3.84 6.62
C GLN A 36 -17.60 3.89 5.26
N ILE A 37 -18.17 2.78 4.84
CA ILE A 37 -18.74 2.60 3.51
C ILE A 37 -20.24 2.79 3.57
N TYR A 38 -20.75 3.69 2.74
CA TYR A 38 -22.15 4.09 2.69
C TYR A 38 -22.76 3.92 1.30
N GLN A 39 -24.06 3.62 1.27
CA GLN A 39 -24.92 3.89 0.12
C GLN A 39 -25.74 5.16 0.38
N VAL A 40 -25.93 5.96 -0.68
CA VAL A 40 -26.79 7.15 -0.62
C VAL A 40 -28.19 6.76 -1.08
N VAL A 41 -29.18 7.05 -0.26
CA VAL A 41 -30.58 6.71 -0.53
C VAL A 41 -31.19 7.72 -1.50
N GLU A 42 -31.72 7.23 -2.61
CA GLU A 42 -32.54 8.02 -3.53
C GLU A 42 -33.99 8.06 -3.05
N GLN A 43 -34.51 6.90 -2.63
CA GLN A 43 -35.89 6.79 -2.16
C GLN A 43 -36.05 5.79 -1.02
N ARG A 44 -36.66 6.22 0.09
CA ARG A 44 -37.03 5.35 1.20
C ARG A 44 -38.47 4.84 0.98
N GLN A 45 -38.64 3.51 0.90
CA GLN A 45 -39.98 2.89 0.78
C GLN A 45 -40.57 2.49 2.12
N SER A 46 -39.74 2.01 3.07
CA SER A 46 -40.17 1.65 4.43
C SER A 46 -38.94 1.67 5.38
N PRO A 47 -39.07 1.48 6.69
CA PRO A 47 -37.96 1.50 7.63
C PRO A 47 -36.79 0.57 7.25
N GLY A 48 -37.09 -0.60 6.68
CA GLY A 48 -36.07 -1.59 6.27
C GLY A 48 -35.80 -1.66 4.75
N LYS A 49 -36.45 -0.79 3.93
CA LYS A 49 -36.35 -0.89 2.47
C LYS A 49 -36.11 0.46 1.81
N TYR A 50 -35.07 0.54 0.98
CA TYR A 50 -34.71 1.74 0.24
C TYR A 50 -34.15 1.40 -1.14
N THR A 51 -34.19 2.37 -2.04
CA THR A 51 -33.50 2.34 -3.32
C THR A 51 -32.30 3.28 -3.24
N PRO A 52 -31.07 2.80 -3.47
CA PRO A 52 -29.91 3.68 -3.54
C PRO A 52 -29.87 4.42 -4.87
N TYR A 53 -29.15 5.54 -4.95
CA TYR A 53 -28.85 6.20 -6.22
C TYR A 53 -28.18 5.20 -7.17
N PRO A 54 -28.67 5.10 -8.43
CA PRO A 54 -28.19 4.09 -9.38
C PRO A 54 -26.79 4.40 -9.94
N ALA A 55 -26.31 5.65 -9.82
CA ALA A 55 -25.03 6.10 -10.34
C ALA A 55 -24.62 7.44 -9.72
N LEU A 56 -23.35 7.82 -9.89
CA LEU A 56 -22.81 9.11 -9.43
C LEU A 56 -23.50 10.32 -10.08
N LYS A 57 -23.79 10.24 -11.39
CA LYS A 57 -24.34 11.38 -12.12
C LYS A 57 -25.75 11.79 -11.63
N PRO A 58 -26.73 10.91 -11.40
CA PRO A 58 -28.01 11.27 -10.78
C PRO A 58 -27.82 11.90 -9.39
N PHE A 59 -26.95 11.36 -8.55
CA PHE A 59 -26.64 11.92 -7.24
C PHE A 59 -26.03 13.32 -7.36
N ALA A 60 -25.04 13.51 -8.23
CA ALA A 60 -24.42 14.82 -8.46
C ALA A 60 -25.46 15.87 -8.92
N SER A 61 -26.41 15.45 -9.77
CA SER A 61 -27.52 16.33 -10.19
C SER A 61 -28.42 16.72 -9.04
N ALA A 62 -28.73 15.78 -8.12
CA ALA A 62 -29.53 16.06 -6.93
C ALA A 62 -28.79 17.01 -5.95
N VAL A 63 -27.46 16.83 -5.79
CA VAL A 63 -26.62 17.75 -5.00
C VAL A 63 -26.62 19.14 -5.63
N ALA A 64 -26.42 19.26 -6.94
CA ALA A 64 -26.43 20.53 -7.65
C ALA A 64 -27.80 21.25 -7.55
N ALA A 65 -28.90 20.49 -7.59
CA ALA A 65 -30.24 21.01 -7.42
C ALA A 65 -30.55 21.56 -5.99
N SER A 66 -29.67 21.29 -5.03
CA SER A 66 -29.77 21.85 -3.67
C SER A 66 -29.12 23.23 -3.53
N ALA A 67 -28.49 23.75 -4.60
CA ALA A 67 -27.89 25.08 -4.57
C ALA A 67 -28.94 26.16 -4.23
N GLY A 68 -28.60 27.03 -3.28
CA GLY A 68 -29.50 28.10 -2.79
C GLY A 68 -30.61 27.63 -1.82
N LYS A 69 -30.64 26.34 -1.45
CA LYS A 69 -31.58 25.77 -0.47
C LYS A 69 -30.90 24.63 0.32
N THR A 70 -31.56 24.14 1.37
CA THR A 70 -31.08 23.00 2.13
C THR A 70 -31.33 21.71 1.35
N GLY A 71 -30.25 20.94 1.08
CA GLY A 71 -30.31 19.56 0.60
C GLY A 71 -30.11 18.59 1.76
N ALA A 72 -30.95 17.55 1.84
CA ALA A 72 -30.79 16.48 2.81
C ALA A 72 -30.70 15.13 2.07
N PHE A 73 -29.66 14.37 2.34
CA PHE A 73 -29.44 13.04 1.76
C PHE A 73 -29.30 12.02 2.89
N GLU A 74 -30.12 10.99 2.84
CA GLU A 74 -30.00 9.87 3.77
C GLU A 74 -28.84 8.97 3.31
N ILE A 75 -28.05 8.50 4.27
CA ILE A 75 -26.99 7.52 4.03
C ILE A 75 -27.20 6.28 4.88
N VAL A 76 -26.88 5.12 4.32
CA VAL A 76 -26.98 3.84 5.03
C VAL A 76 -25.63 3.19 5.04
N GLU A 77 -25.06 2.98 6.25
CA GLU A 77 -23.79 2.30 6.43
C GLU A 77 -23.90 0.86 5.97
N GLN A 78 -22.95 0.44 5.13
CA GLN A 78 -22.82 -0.91 4.60
C GLN A 78 -21.73 -1.70 5.32
N ALA A 79 -20.64 -1.02 5.67
CA ALA A 79 -19.51 -1.63 6.36
C ALA A 79 -18.59 -0.56 6.95
N THR A 80 -17.88 -0.94 8.01
CA THR A 80 -16.71 -0.21 8.49
C THR A 80 -15.51 -1.12 8.38
N ARG A 81 -14.44 -0.66 7.73
CA ARG A 81 -13.24 -1.46 7.42
C ARG A 81 -11.96 -0.73 7.81
N MET A 82 -10.94 -1.51 8.08
CA MET A 82 -9.57 -1.02 8.19
C MET A 82 -9.11 -0.47 6.84
N GLY A 83 -8.68 0.79 6.83
CA GLY A 83 -8.11 1.50 5.70
C GLY A 83 -6.68 1.94 5.97
N GLY A 84 -6.07 2.55 4.95
CA GLY A 84 -4.68 3.00 4.95
C GLY A 84 -3.74 1.99 4.32
N ASN A 85 -2.77 2.51 3.54
CA ASN A 85 -1.80 1.67 2.82
C ASN A 85 -0.96 0.84 3.80
N GLY A 86 -0.50 1.45 4.89
CA GLY A 86 0.32 0.79 5.89
C GLY A 86 -0.38 -0.38 6.59
N PRO A 87 -1.55 -0.21 7.22
CA PRO A 87 -2.26 -1.30 7.88
C PRO A 87 -2.63 -2.42 6.91
N VAL A 88 -3.10 -2.08 5.70
CA VAL A 88 -3.51 -3.09 4.70
C VAL A 88 -2.31 -3.90 4.21
N MET A 89 -1.18 -3.26 3.88
CA MET A 89 0.05 -3.95 3.49
C MET A 89 0.61 -4.79 4.64
N ALA A 90 0.62 -4.26 5.86
CA ALA A 90 1.10 -4.96 7.06
C ALA A 90 0.24 -6.19 7.39
N PHE A 91 -1.09 -6.06 7.25
CA PHE A 91 -2.01 -7.18 7.42
C PHE A 91 -1.77 -8.26 6.36
N ALA A 92 -1.60 -7.88 5.09
CA ALA A 92 -1.30 -8.82 4.01
C ALA A 92 0.02 -9.57 4.25
N LEU A 93 1.10 -8.87 4.65
CA LEU A 93 2.37 -9.49 5.02
C LEU A 93 2.22 -10.49 6.18
N SER A 94 1.51 -10.09 7.24
CA SER A 94 1.28 -10.95 8.41
C SER A 94 0.44 -12.19 8.07
N THR A 95 -0.54 -12.05 7.17
CA THR A 95 -1.38 -13.16 6.70
C THR A 95 -0.58 -14.15 5.86
N LEU A 96 0.43 -13.68 5.12
CA LEU A 96 1.37 -14.52 4.38
C LEU A 96 2.42 -15.18 5.29
N GLY A 97 2.51 -14.79 6.56
CA GLY A 97 3.33 -15.43 7.58
C GLY A 97 4.59 -14.68 8.00
N ALA A 98 4.79 -13.45 7.56
CA ALA A 98 5.88 -12.61 8.04
C ALA A 98 5.55 -12.01 9.41
N PRO A 99 6.48 -12.02 10.41
CA PRO A 99 6.32 -11.30 11.66
C PRO A 99 6.35 -9.78 11.42
N VAL A 100 5.30 -9.08 11.85
CA VAL A 100 5.12 -7.65 11.61
C VAL A 100 5.04 -6.86 12.92
N HIS A 101 5.81 -5.78 12.98
CA HIS A 101 5.67 -4.66 13.90
C HIS A 101 5.06 -3.48 13.14
N TYR A 102 3.97 -2.94 13.62
CA TYR A 102 3.30 -1.80 13.02
C TYR A 102 3.27 -0.62 13.97
N VAL A 103 3.73 0.54 13.53
CA VAL A 103 3.67 1.80 14.29
C VAL A 103 2.77 2.76 13.52
N GLY A 104 1.61 3.14 14.05
CA GLY A 104 0.70 4.00 13.29
C GLY A 104 -0.56 4.42 14.04
N MET A 105 -1.48 5.03 13.32
CA MET A 105 -2.74 5.59 13.82
C MET A 105 -3.80 4.49 13.95
N CYS A 106 -3.75 3.69 14.99
CA CYS A 106 -4.68 2.56 15.18
C CYS A 106 -5.64 2.72 16.35
N GLY A 107 -5.69 3.90 16.99
CA GLY A 107 -6.49 4.20 18.19
C GLY A 107 -5.61 4.38 19.43
N PHE A 108 -5.85 5.46 20.17
CA PHE A 108 -5.16 5.75 21.43
C PHE A 108 -6.09 6.53 22.38
N PRO A 109 -6.22 6.17 23.69
CA PRO A 109 -5.41 5.16 24.41
C PRO A 109 -5.72 3.71 24.00
N ASP A 110 -6.92 3.41 23.56
CA ASP A 110 -7.36 2.07 23.21
C ASP A 110 -7.33 1.86 21.70
N LEU A 111 -7.01 0.63 21.30
CA LEU A 111 -7.04 0.22 19.90
C LEU A 111 -8.45 0.35 19.35
N HIS A 112 -8.60 1.04 18.21
CA HIS A 112 -9.91 1.12 17.55
C HIS A 112 -10.37 -0.26 17.09
N PRO A 113 -11.65 -0.64 17.28
CA PRO A 113 -12.15 -2.01 17.02
C PRO A 113 -11.84 -2.56 15.63
N VAL A 114 -11.80 -1.71 14.62
CA VAL A 114 -11.51 -2.11 13.23
C VAL A 114 -10.11 -2.74 13.05
N PHE A 115 -9.15 -2.44 13.93
CA PHE A 115 -7.79 -3.00 13.90
C PHE A 115 -7.62 -4.25 14.76
N THR A 116 -8.67 -4.74 15.41
CA THR A 116 -8.57 -5.90 16.31
C THR A 116 -8.05 -7.15 15.60
N GLU A 117 -8.55 -7.46 14.40
CA GLU A 117 -8.08 -8.62 13.64
C GLU A 117 -6.64 -8.47 13.17
N PHE A 118 -6.22 -7.24 12.86
CA PHE A 118 -4.84 -6.93 12.54
C PHE A 118 -3.92 -7.15 13.74
N ALA A 119 -4.30 -6.67 14.91
CA ALA A 119 -3.51 -6.81 16.15
C ALA A 119 -3.38 -8.26 16.64
N LYS A 120 -4.26 -9.19 16.22
CA LYS A 120 -4.08 -10.62 16.47
C LYS A 120 -2.92 -11.24 15.68
N ARG A 121 -2.50 -10.61 14.58
CA ARG A 121 -1.48 -11.11 13.65
C ARG A 121 -0.17 -10.33 13.67
N ALA A 122 -0.22 -9.07 14.09
CA ALA A 122 0.90 -8.16 14.13
C ALA A 122 1.06 -7.51 15.51
N LYS A 123 2.27 -7.08 15.84
CA LYS A 123 2.50 -6.25 17.03
C LYS A 123 2.22 -4.80 16.68
N VAL A 124 1.04 -4.30 17.04
CA VAL A 124 0.60 -2.94 16.76
C VAL A 124 0.97 -2.00 17.91
N TYR A 125 1.60 -0.88 17.55
CA TYR A 125 1.95 0.22 18.47
C TYR A 125 1.23 1.46 17.98
N SER A 126 0.10 1.76 18.59
CA SER A 126 -0.70 2.90 18.18
C SER A 126 -0.15 4.20 18.74
N ILE A 127 -0.10 5.23 17.90
CA ILE A 127 0.42 6.57 18.26
C ILE A 127 -0.68 7.63 18.35
N SER A 128 -1.83 7.42 17.70
CA SER A 128 -2.96 8.34 17.71
C SER A 128 -4.27 7.65 17.32
N GLN A 129 -5.37 8.41 17.31
CA GLN A 129 -6.62 7.99 16.70
C GLN A 129 -6.44 7.80 15.19
N PRO A 130 -7.16 6.87 14.54
CA PRO A 130 -7.16 6.74 13.10
C PRO A 130 -7.84 7.95 12.44
N ALA A 131 -7.44 8.27 11.22
CA ALA A 131 -8.18 9.17 10.38
C ALA A 131 -9.44 8.47 9.84
N LEU A 132 -10.47 9.24 9.51
CA LEU A 132 -11.76 8.71 9.07
C LEU A 132 -11.98 9.05 7.59
N ASN A 133 -12.35 8.06 6.80
CA ASN A 133 -12.86 8.22 5.45
C ASN A 133 -14.32 7.79 5.39
N GLN A 134 -15.19 8.68 4.92
CA GLN A 134 -16.55 8.34 4.52
C GLN A 134 -16.55 8.03 3.02
N VAL A 135 -16.85 6.80 2.67
CA VAL A 135 -16.80 6.28 1.29
C VAL A 135 -18.21 6.04 0.80
N PHE A 136 -18.68 6.85 -0.12
CA PHE A 136 -19.98 6.68 -0.76
C PHE A 136 -19.82 5.88 -2.05
N GLU A 137 -20.37 4.65 -2.07
CA GLU A 137 -20.22 3.73 -3.19
C GLU A 137 -21.44 3.79 -4.12
N PHE A 138 -21.15 3.87 -5.43
CA PHE A 138 -22.12 3.81 -6.52
C PHE A 138 -21.69 2.72 -7.53
N PRO A 139 -22.62 2.19 -8.34
CA PRO A 139 -22.27 1.18 -9.34
C PRO A 139 -21.21 1.61 -10.37
N ASP A 140 -21.09 2.92 -10.62
CA ASP A 140 -20.17 3.52 -11.60
C ASP A 140 -18.98 4.25 -11.00
N GLY A 141 -18.84 4.24 -9.65
CA GLY A 141 -17.72 4.88 -8.98
C GLY A 141 -17.94 5.10 -7.49
N LYS A 142 -17.06 5.87 -6.87
CA LYS A 142 -17.15 6.22 -5.44
C LYS A 142 -16.67 7.63 -5.17
N LEU A 143 -17.23 8.23 -4.11
CA LEU A 143 -16.77 9.49 -3.52
C LEU A 143 -16.15 9.18 -2.15
N LEU A 144 -15.06 9.86 -1.84
CA LEU A 144 -14.37 9.71 -0.57
C LEU A 144 -14.25 11.08 0.11
N PHE A 145 -14.79 11.19 1.31
CA PHE A 145 -14.69 12.38 2.15
C PHE A 145 -13.85 12.04 3.36
N GLY A 146 -12.66 12.63 3.43
CA GLY A 146 -11.71 12.35 4.48
C GLY A 146 -11.73 13.39 5.60
N GLN A 147 -11.72 12.93 6.84
CA GLN A 147 -11.44 13.72 8.03
C GLN A 147 -10.01 13.40 8.46
N HIS A 148 -9.06 14.25 8.05
CA HIS A 148 -7.64 13.92 8.10
C HIS A 148 -6.89 14.68 9.22
N GLU A 149 -7.56 15.25 10.19
CA GLU A 149 -6.89 15.97 11.30
C GLU A 149 -5.90 15.08 12.06
N ALA A 150 -6.27 13.81 12.29
CA ALA A 150 -5.43 12.85 13.01
C ALA A 150 -4.07 12.58 12.33
N VAL A 151 -3.92 12.83 11.02
CA VAL A 151 -2.63 12.61 10.33
C VAL A 151 -1.55 13.58 10.79
N GLN A 152 -1.92 14.73 11.38
CA GLN A 152 -0.99 15.69 11.97
C GLN A 152 -0.24 15.11 13.18
N GLU A 153 -0.85 14.13 13.86
CA GLU A 153 -0.23 13.44 15.01
C GLU A 153 0.89 12.48 14.59
N VAL A 154 1.04 12.20 13.29
CA VAL A 154 2.13 11.35 12.76
C VAL A 154 3.40 12.19 12.61
N HIS A 155 4.04 12.50 13.73
CA HIS A 155 5.33 13.17 13.78
C HIS A 155 6.27 12.47 14.77
N TRP A 156 7.56 12.71 14.63
CA TRP A 156 8.59 11.96 15.37
C TRP A 156 8.47 12.05 16.89
N ASP A 157 8.13 13.22 17.42
CA ASP A 157 8.00 13.40 18.87
C ASP A 157 6.84 12.59 19.45
N ASN A 158 5.73 12.46 18.70
CA ASN A 158 4.64 11.60 19.11
C ASN A 158 5.04 10.12 19.05
N VAL A 159 5.77 9.69 18.04
CA VAL A 159 6.32 8.33 17.97
C VAL A 159 7.17 8.03 19.21
N LYS A 160 8.10 8.91 19.56
CA LYS A 160 8.94 8.77 20.77
C LYS A 160 8.12 8.75 22.07
N LYS A 161 7.12 9.62 22.16
CA LYS A 161 6.23 9.71 23.34
C LYS A 161 5.44 8.40 23.55
N ARG A 162 4.99 7.76 22.48
CA ARG A 162 4.13 6.57 22.56
C ARG A 162 4.90 5.26 22.61
N LEU A 163 6.02 5.17 21.89
CA LEU A 163 6.77 3.92 21.76
C LEU A 163 8.10 3.91 22.52
N THR A 164 8.59 5.01 23.03
CA THR A 164 9.93 5.25 23.50
C THR A 164 11.01 5.05 22.42
N GLU A 165 12.03 5.88 22.46
CA GLU A 165 13.10 5.83 21.45
C GLU A 165 13.88 4.51 21.51
N ALA A 166 14.16 4.01 22.70
CA ALA A 166 14.88 2.74 22.90
C ALA A 166 14.12 1.55 22.29
N LYS A 167 12.79 1.51 22.48
CA LYS A 167 11.94 0.44 21.92
C LYS A 167 11.85 0.55 20.39
N PHE A 168 11.68 1.77 19.83
CA PHE A 168 11.70 1.98 18.41
C PHE A 168 13.03 1.55 17.79
N LYS A 169 14.16 1.98 18.39
CA LYS A 169 15.51 1.62 17.94
C LYS A 169 15.73 0.11 17.91
N LYS A 170 15.24 -0.60 18.94
CA LYS A 170 15.31 -2.06 18.94
C LYS A 170 14.54 -2.67 17.77
N ILE A 171 13.28 -2.25 17.56
CA ILE A 171 12.44 -2.75 16.46
C ILE A 171 13.08 -2.43 15.10
N TRP A 172 13.60 -1.22 14.93
CA TRP A 172 14.32 -0.79 13.72
C TRP A 172 15.54 -1.67 13.45
N ASN A 173 16.36 -1.91 14.46
CA ASN A 173 17.58 -2.71 14.30
C ASN A 173 17.28 -4.17 13.97
N ASP A 174 16.25 -4.74 14.59
CA ASP A 174 15.83 -6.13 14.39
C ASP A 174 15.13 -6.34 13.02
N ALA A 175 14.64 -5.26 12.41
CA ALA A 175 13.89 -5.33 11.14
C ALA A 175 14.81 -5.71 9.97
N HIS A 176 14.35 -6.62 9.13
CA HIS A 176 14.93 -6.98 7.83
C HIS A 176 14.25 -6.22 6.69
N PHE A 177 12.99 -5.86 6.92
CA PHE A 177 12.17 -5.08 5.99
C PHE A 177 11.55 -3.89 6.71
N ILE A 178 11.54 -2.73 6.03
CA ILE A 178 10.91 -1.51 6.50
C ILE A 178 9.98 -0.98 5.39
N GLY A 179 8.70 -0.83 5.71
CA GLY A 179 7.70 -0.25 4.83
C GLY A 179 7.37 1.19 5.22
N MET A 180 7.63 2.13 4.33
CA MET A 180 7.34 3.55 4.47
C MET A 180 6.33 3.95 3.41
N VAL A 181 5.06 3.80 3.72
CA VAL A 181 3.97 3.93 2.75
C VAL A 181 3.07 5.12 3.08
N ASN A 182 2.25 5.53 2.09
CA ASN A 182 1.27 6.60 2.21
C ASN A 182 1.88 7.98 2.53
N TRP A 183 2.97 8.32 1.81
CA TRP A 183 3.65 9.62 1.98
C TRP A 183 2.72 10.81 1.76
N THR A 184 1.87 10.74 0.76
CA THR A 184 1.01 11.86 0.35
C THR A 184 0.08 12.31 1.47
N MET A 185 -0.51 11.39 2.22
CA MET A 185 -1.46 11.71 3.28
C MET A 185 -0.81 12.13 4.60
N LEU A 186 0.49 11.87 4.78
CA LEU A 186 1.21 12.11 6.03
C LEU A 186 2.14 13.34 5.92
N PRO A 187 1.75 14.52 6.37
CA PRO A 187 2.47 15.77 6.11
C PRO A 187 3.89 15.80 6.70
N HIS A 188 4.12 15.10 7.80
CA HIS A 188 5.42 15.08 8.49
C HIS A 188 6.31 13.88 8.12
N LEU A 189 5.87 13.02 7.17
CA LEU A 189 6.58 11.76 6.90
C LEU A 189 7.99 11.98 6.34
N SER A 190 8.19 12.99 5.47
CA SER A 190 9.53 13.35 5.00
C SER A 190 10.47 13.76 6.13
N ALA A 191 9.97 14.43 7.17
CA ALA A 191 10.77 14.78 8.34
C ALA A 191 11.12 13.54 9.17
N ILE A 192 10.19 12.59 9.31
CA ILE A 192 10.46 11.29 9.94
C ILE A 192 11.54 10.54 9.17
N TRP A 193 11.46 10.46 7.83
CA TRP A 193 12.45 9.79 6.99
C TRP A 193 13.86 10.36 7.18
N LYS A 194 14.01 11.68 7.14
CA LYS A 194 15.31 12.34 7.42
C LYS A 194 15.87 11.95 8.77
N ARG A 195 15.02 11.92 9.79
CA ARG A 195 15.41 11.53 11.14
C ARG A 195 15.87 10.07 11.19
N LEU A 196 15.16 9.18 10.51
CA LEU A 196 15.52 7.76 10.44
C LEU A 196 16.87 7.55 9.75
N GLN A 197 17.19 8.32 8.72
CA GLN A 197 18.50 8.26 8.06
C GLN A 197 19.62 8.74 8.98
N SER A 198 19.43 9.86 9.70
CA SER A 198 20.48 10.43 10.55
C SER A 198 20.70 9.64 11.84
N ASP A 199 19.62 9.31 12.56
CA ASP A 199 19.69 8.81 13.92
C ASP A 199 19.75 7.28 14.01
N TYR A 200 19.39 6.58 12.90
CA TYR A 200 19.30 5.13 12.82
C TYR A 200 20.15 4.54 11.69
N ALA A 201 21.19 5.27 11.28
CA ALA A 201 22.15 4.76 10.32
C ALA A 201 22.73 3.41 10.78
N PRO A 202 22.86 2.43 9.89
CA PRO A 202 23.41 1.13 10.25
C PRO A 202 24.86 1.25 10.67
N VAL A 203 25.28 0.45 11.66
CA VAL A 203 26.69 0.32 11.98
C VAL A 203 27.44 -0.29 10.80
N LYS A 204 28.72 0.10 10.63
CA LYS A 204 29.57 -0.38 9.55
C LYS A 204 29.61 -1.91 9.52
N GLY A 205 29.29 -2.49 8.36
CA GLY A 205 29.24 -3.95 8.16
C GLY A 205 27.91 -4.61 8.52
N ALA A 206 26.89 -3.87 8.97
CA ALA A 206 25.56 -4.43 9.14
C ALA A 206 24.94 -4.85 7.79
N ALA A 207 24.12 -5.89 7.82
CA ALA A 207 23.36 -6.31 6.64
C ALA A 207 22.41 -5.18 6.19
N ARG A 208 22.34 -4.96 4.87
CA ARG A 208 21.38 -4.01 4.28
C ARG A 208 19.96 -4.49 4.48
N LYS A 209 19.07 -3.58 4.84
CA LYS A 209 17.64 -3.85 4.99
C LYS A 209 16.95 -3.58 3.66
N LEU A 210 15.85 -4.28 3.38
CA LEU A 210 14.92 -3.87 2.34
C LEU A 210 14.08 -2.71 2.86
N VAL A 211 14.07 -1.59 2.16
CA VAL A 211 13.23 -0.43 2.50
C VAL A 211 12.29 -0.13 1.33
N PHE A 212 11.00 -0.26 1.57
CA PHE A 212 9.97 -0.06 0.56
C PHE A 212 9.29 1.29 0.74
N PHE A 213 9.20 2.06 -0.34
CA PHE A 213 8.47 3.31 -0.39
C PHE A 213 7.27 3.20 -1.33
N ASP A 214 6.11 3.66 -0.84
CA ASP A 214 4.90 3.90 -1.62
C ASP A 214 4.44 5.33 -1.33
N LEU A 215 4.28 6.11 -2.38
CA LEU A 215 3.96 7.52 -2.23
C LEU A 215 2.46 7.76 -2.01
N ALA A 216 1.61 6.80 -2.40
CA ALA A 216 0.18 7.02 -2.61
C ALA A 216 -0.04 8.26 -3.49
N ASP A 217 -1.09 8.51 -4.12
CA ASP A 217 -1.36 9.56 -5.10
C ASP A 217 -0.58 10.91 -4.92
N PRO A 218 0.69 11.04 -5.38
CA PRO A 218 1.49 12.24 -5.19
C PRO A 218 0.96 13.49 -5.93
N SER A 219 -0.09 13.36 -6.76
CA SER A 219 -0.76 14.51 -7.40
C SER A 219 -1.39 15.48 -6.40
N GLN A 220 -1.63 15.02 -5.18
CA GLN A 220 -2.19 15.84 -4.09
C GLN A 220 -1.13 16.71 -3.39
N ARG A 221 0.15 16.59 -3.79
CA ARG A 221 1.25 17.39 -3.28
C ARG A 221 1.86 18.25 -4.40
N ILE A 222 2.52 19.33 -4.02
CA ILE A 222 3.27 20.17 -4.98
C ILE A 222 4.54 19.46 -5.45
N ASP A 223 4.99 19.79 -6.65
CA ASP A 223 6.17 19.18 -7.28
C ASP A 223 7.46 19.33 -6.45
N ALA A 224 7.59 20.43 -5.73
CA ALA A 224 8.74 20.68 -4.85
C ALA A 224 8.81 19.65 -3.72
N ASP A 225 7.65 19.30 -3.10
CA ASP A 225 7.58 18.27 -2.04
C ASP A 225 7.92 16.90 -2.60
N LEU A 226 7.36 16.55 -3.77
CA LEU A 226 7.67 15.28 -4.42
C LEU A 226 9.15 15.18 -4.78
N THR A 227 9.75 16.25 -5.31
CA THR A 227 11.20 16.31 -5.61
C THR A 227 12.03 16.08 -4.36
N ALA A 228 11.66 16.73 -3.25
CA ALA A 228 12.36 16.59 -1.97
C ALA A 228 12.21 15.15 -1.41
N ALA A 229 11.02 14.55 -1.51
CA ALA A 229 10.79 13.18 -1.08
C ALA A 229 11.61 12.16 -1.90
N LEU A 230 11.64 12.31 -3.23
CA LEU A 230 12.42 11.44 -4.11
C LEU A 230 13.93 11.54 -3.81
N LYS A 231 14.42 12.74 -3.46
CA LYS A 231 15.81 12.90 -3.02
C LYS A 231 16.09 12.10 -1.74
N ILE A 232 15.22 12.19 -0.73
CA ILE A 232 15.38 11.42 0.52
C ILE A 232 15.34 9.91 0.23
N ILE A 233 14.42 9.45 -0.63
CA ILE A 233 14.33 8.05 -1.05
C ILE A 233 15.64 7.58 -1.70
N SER A 234 16.22 8.40 -2.60
CA SER A 234 17.52 8.12 -3.22
C SER A 234 18.65 8.02 -2.18
N GLU A 235 18.68 8.92 -1.19
CA GLU A 235 19.67 8.91 -0.12
C GLU A 235 19.59 7.65 0.78
N PHE A 236 18.40 7.06 0.96
CA PHE A 236 18.27 5.79 1.68
C PHE A 236 19.03 4.64 1.01
N GLN A 237 19.22 4.70 -0.32
CA GLN A 237 19.97 3.68 -1.05
C GLN A 237 21.44 3.57 -0.61
N GLU A 238 22.02 4.62 -0.06
CA GLU A 238 23.41 4.55 0.44
C GLU A 238 23.58 3.49 1.53
N GLN A 239 22.53 3.30 2.35
CA GLN A 239 22.55 2.45 3.55
C GLN A 239 21.71 1.18 3.42
N HIS A 240 20.70 1.17 2.55
CA HIS A 240 19.69 0.13 2.46
C HIS A 240 19.40 -0.24 1.00
N ASP A 241 18.71 -1.35 0.77
CA ASP A 241 18.23 -1.74 -0.56
C ASP A 241 16.82 -1.18 -0.76
N VAL A 242 16.74 -0.07 -1.47
CA VAL A 242 15.50 0.70 -1.67
C VAL A 242 14.65 0.11 -2.79
N ILE A 243 13.38 -0.12 -2.48
CA ILE A 243 12.34 -0.48 -3.45
C ILE A 243 11.35 0.67 -3.53
N LEU A 244 11.13 1.23 -4.72
CA LEU A 244 10.08 2.20 -4.97
C LEU A 244 8.93 1.52 -5.70
N GLY A 245 7.78 1.41 -5.03
CA GLY A 245 6.51 0.89 -5.58
C GLY A 245 5.66 2.03 -6.11
N LEU A 246 5.12 1.86 -7.33
CA LEU A 246 4.33 2.88 -8.00
C LEU A 246 3.18 2.22 -8.77
N ASN A 247 2.01 2.85 -8.82
CA ASN A 247 1.04 2.56 -9.86
C ASN A 247 1.40 3.31 -11.15
N LEU A 248 0.61 3.13 -12.22
CA LEU A 248 0.91 3.76 -13.51
C LEU A 248 0.87 5.29 -13.42
N ALA A 249 -0.16 5.86 -12.79
CA ALA A 249 -0.33 7.31 -12.67
C ALA A 249 0.78 7.94 -11.82
N GLU A 250 1.14 7.31 -10.70
CA GLU A 250 2.25 7.71 -9.85
C GLU A 250 3.58 7.68 -10.60
N SER A 251 3.81 6.65 -11.41
CA SER A 251 5.03 6.54 -12.21
C SER A 251 5.17 7.66 -13.26
N GLU A 252 4.05 8.08 -13.86
CA GLU A 252 4.03 9.22 -14.79
C GLU A 252 4.32 10.55 -14.06
N GLN A 253 3.82 10.72 -12.85
CA GLN A 253 4.08 11.92 -12.04
C GLN A 253 5.55 11.99 -11.59
N VAL A 254 6.09 10.86 -11.11
CA VAL A 254 7.52 10.72 -10.77
C VAL A 254 8.39 11.01 -11.99
N ALA A 255 8.05 10.45 -13.16
CA ALA A 255 8.76 10.71 -14.41
C ALA A 255 8.77 12.21 -14.80
N ARG A 256 7.63 12.88 -14.65
CA ARG A 256 7.49 14.30 -14.93
C ARG A 256 8.41 15.16 -14.05
N VAL A 257 8.40 14.90 -12.74
CA VAL A 257 9.23 15.65 -11.78
C VAL A 257 10.73 15.36 -11.99
N LEU A 258 11.09 14.13 -12.35
CA LEU A 258 12.46 13.73 -12.69
C LEU A 258 12.90 14.18 -14.10
N ARG A 259 12.01 14.82 -14.86
CA ARG A 259 12.23 15.25 -16.25
C ARG A 259 12.62 14.11 -17.19
N LEU A 260 12.00 12.94 -16.97
CA LEU A 260 12.16 11.80 -17.84
C LEU A 260 11.22 11.88 -19.04
N LYS A 261 11.59 11.22 -20.14
CA LYS A 261 10.73 11.15 -21.32
C LYS A 261 9.45 10.38 -20.99
N LYS A 262 8.29 10.89 -21.42
CA LYS A 262 7.03 10.17 -21.29
C LYS A 262 7.11 8.80 -21.99
N PRO A 263 6.79 7.70 -21.31
CA PRO A 263 6.86 6.37 -21.88
C PRO A 263 5.76 6.16 -22.92
N ALA A 264 5.95 5.20 -23.82
CA ALA A 264 4.84 4.67 -24.60
C ALA A 264 3.84 3.95 -23.66
N ALA A 265 2.53 4.05 -23.96
CA ALA A 265 1.48 3.40 -23.19
C ALA A 265 1.42 1.88 -23.49
N THR A 266 2.51 1.18 -23.26
CA THR A 266 2.71 -0.27 -23.50
C THR A 266 3.48 -0.89 -22.33
N PRO A 267 3.37 -2.21 -22.11
CA PRO A 267 4.16 -2.89 -21.09
C PRO A 267 5.68 -2.65 -21.24
N LYS A 268 6.21 -2.64 -22.46
CA LYS A 268 7.61 -2.32 -22.74
C LYS A 268 7.97 -0.86 -22.40
N GLY A 269 7.07 0.09 -22.72
CA GLY A 269 7.28 1.49 -22.36
C GLY A 269 7.28 1.70 -20.85
N THR A 270 6.38 1.02 -20.12
CA THR A 270 6.34 1.06 -18.65
C THR A 270 7.59 0.40 -18.03
N SER A 271 8.09 -0.68 -18.63
CA SER A 271 9.34 -1.33 -18.19
C SER A 271 10.55 -0.39 -18.35
N ALA A 272 10.69 0.21 -19.52
CA ALA A 272 11.74 1.21 -19.76
C ALA A 272 11.63 2.41 -18.80
N LEU A 273 10.40 2.82 -18.43
CA LEU A 273 10.19 3.88 -17.43
C LEU A 273 10.68 3.42 -16.05
N ALA A 274 10.37 2.19 -15.63
CA ALA A 274 10.84 1.66 -14.34
C ALA A 274 12.38 1.67 -14.28
N ALA A 275 13.04 1.25 -15.35
CA ALA A 275 14.50 1.30 -15.46
C ALA A 275 15.04 2.74 -15.41
N ALA A 276 14.43 3.68 -16.14
CA ALA A 276 14.85 5.06 -16.15
C ALA A 276 14.67 5.77 -14.79
N ILE A 277 13.55 5.50 -14.08
CA ILE A 277 13.34 6.01 -12.72
C ILE A 277 14.37 5.42 -11.77
N ARG A 278 14.61 4.11 -11.85
CA ARG A 278 15.60 3.41 -11.03
C ARG A 278 17.00 4.01 -11.20
N GLU A 279 17.44 4.19 -12.43
CA GLU A 279 18.73 4.78 -12.74
C GLU A 279 18.84 6.24 -12.25
N LYS A 280 17.80 7.05 -12.52
CA LYS A 280 17.78 8.45 -12.13
C LYS A 280 17.83 8.69 -10.63
N LEU A 281 17.15 7.83 -9.85
CA LEU A 281 17.15 7.86 -8.39
C LEU A 281 18.27 7.04 -7.77
N ASN A 282 19.01 6.25 -8.56
CA ASN A 282 20.02 5.33 -8.11
C ASN A 282 19.50 4.40 -6.98
N VAL A 283 18.28 3.84 -7.13
CA VAL A 283 17.69 2.92 -6.15
C VAL A 283 17.86 1.47 -6.57
N HIS A 284 17.72 0.55 -5.61
CA HIS A 284 17.91 -0.89 -5.86
C HIS A 284 16.87 -1.44 -6.84
N THR A 285 15.58 -1.14 -6.62
CA THR A 285 14.49 -1.68 -7.44
C THR A 285 13.39 -0.64 -7.61
N VAL A 286 12.82 -0.56 -8.82
CA VAL A 286 11.55 0.13 -9.09
C VAL A 286 10.55 -0.91 -9.57
N VAL A 287 9.34 -0.91 -9.01
CA VAL A 287 8.23 -1.76 -9.44
C VAL A 287 7.02 -0.90 -9.78
N ILE A 288 6.42 -1.13 -10.97
CA ILE A 288 5.22 -0.42 -11.42
C ILE A 288 4.12 -1.44 -11.70
N HIS A 289 2.93 -1.20 -11.16
CA HIS A 289 1.81 -2.15 -11.22
C HIS A 289 0.52 -1.58 -11.84
N PRO A 290 0.44 -1.46 -13.16
CA PRO A 290 -0.82 -1.25 -13.86
C PRO A 290 -1.81 -2.40 -13.60
N THR A 291 -3.09 -2.19 -13.94
CA THR A 291 -4.16 -3.16 -13.61
C THR A 291 -3.99 -4.54 -14.28
N LYS A 292 -3.43 -4.60 -15.49
CA LYS A 292 -3.36 -5.84 -16.29
C LYS A 292 -2.01 -6.53 -16.26
N TYR A 293 -0.96 -5.83 -15.89
CA TYR A 293 0.41 -6.34 -15.87
C TYR A 293 1.19 -5.65 -14.75
N ALA A 294 2.39 -6.11 -14.50
CA ALA A 294 3.35 -5.44 -13.64
C ALA A 294 4.73 -5.48 -14.28
N VAL A 295 5.56 -4.51 -13.95
CA VAL A 295 6.95 -4.46 -14.37
C VAL A 295 7.84 -4.19 -13.16
N ALA A 296 9.07 -4.73 -13.19
CA ALA A 296 10.09 -4.37 -12.21
C ALA A 296 11.44 -4.27 -12.89
N ALA A 297 12.28 -3.37 -12.38
CA ALA A 297 13.65 -3.18 -12.84
C ALA A 297 14.61 -3.16 -11.64
N ASP A 298 15.68 -3.95 -11.70
CA ASP A 298 16.82 -3.91 -10.76
C ASP A 298 18.16 -3.92 -11.52
N ALA A 299 19.27 -4.13 -10.83
CA ALA A 299 20.59 -4.16 -11.46
C ALA A 299 20.79 -5.34 -12.43
N GLN A 300 19.95 -6.37 -12.34
CA GLN A 300 20.04 -7.58 -13.18
C GLN A 300 19.20 -7.45 -14.46
N GLY A 301 18.36 -6.43 -14.56
CA GLY A 301 17.53 -6.15 -15.72
C GLY A 301 16.07 -5.85 -15.39
N GLU A 302 15.24 -6.02 -16.39
CA GLU A 302 13.82 -5.70 -16.36
C GLU A 302 12.96 -6.95 -16.54
N VAL A 303 11.82 -7.00 -15.87
CA VAL A 303 10.83 -8.07 -16.01
C VAL A 303 9.44 -7.46 -16.23
N ILE A 304 8.73 -8.01 -17.19
CA ILE A 304 7.32 -7.72 -17.46
C ILE A 304 6.52 -8.99 -17.19
N LEU A 305 5.46 -8.90 -16.41
CA LEU A 305 4.59 -10.02 -16.09
C LEU A 305 3.12 -9.61 -16.23
N GLU A 306 2.32 -10.38 -16.98
CA GLU A 306 0.88 -10.19 -17.03
C GLU A 306 0.25 -10.68 -15.71
N GLY A 307 -0.68 -9.89 -15.17
CA GLY A 307 -1.42 -10.25 -13.96
C GLY A 307 -2.65 -11.12 -14.25
N PRO A 308 -3.18 -11.84 -13.25
CA PRO A 308 -4.46 -12.54 -13.36
C PRO A 308 -5.62 -11.53 -13.33
N PHE A 309 -5.87 -10.87 -14.45
CA PHE A 309 -6.91 -9.86 -14.59
C PHE A 309 -8.32 -10.43 -14.36
N THR A 310 -9.22 -9.65 -13.76
CA THR A 310 -10.65 -9.92 -13.67
C THR A 310 -11.45 -8.67 -14.02
N ALA A 311 -12.48 -8.84 -14.87
CA ALA A 311 -13.38 -7.75 -15.27
C ALA A 311 -14.43 -7.44 -14.18
N LYS A 312 -14.62 -8.34 -13.20
CA LYS A 312 -15.61 -8.20 -12.12
C LYS A 312 -14.93 -8.37 -10.76
N PRO A 313 -14.13 -7.40 -10.32
CA PRO A 313 -13.54 -7.44 -9.00
C PRO A 313 -14.61 -7.23 -7.92
N LYS A 314 -14.48 -7.93 -6.78
CA LYS A 314 -15.31 -7.65 -5.59
C LYS A 314 -14.84 -6.38 -4.86
N THR A 315 -13.55 -6.07 -4.96
CA THR A 315 -12.94 -4.86 -4.41
C THR A 315 -11.72 -4.49 -5.22
N THR A 316 -11.38 -3.21 -5.27
CA THR A 316 -10.14 -2.72 -5.89
C THR A 316 -9.28 -1.93 -4.90
N THR A 317 -9.90 -1.34 -3.86
CA THR A 317 -9.18 -0.62 -2.80
C THR A 317 -8.35 -1.60 -1.99
N GLY A 318 -7.07 -1.33 -1.81
CA GLY A 318 -6.11 -2.23 -1.15
C GLY A 318 -5.44 -3.24 -2.08
N ALA A 319 -5.76 -3.28 -3.38
CA ALA A 319 -5.11 -4.19 -4.32
C ALA A 319 -3.61 -3.88 -4.48
N GLY A 320 -3.23 -2.60 -4.51
CA GLY A 320 -1.84 -2.14 -4.53
C GLY A 320 -1.07 -2.60 -3.30
N ASP A 321 -1.67 -2.47 -2.11
CA ASP A 321 -1.04 -2.89 -0.85
C ASP A 321 -0.79 -4.41 -0.81
N HIS A 322 -1.71 -5.20 -1.36
CA HIS A 322 -1.54 -6.66 -1.49
C HIS A 322 -0.50 -7.00 -2.55
N PHE A 323 -0.41 -6.25 -3.64
CA PHE A 323 0.65 -6.36 -4.62
C PHE A 323 2.01 -6.10 -3.96
N ASN A 324 2.14 -4.98 -3.25
CA ASN A 324 3.36 -4.58 -2.55
C ASN A 324 3.78 -5.65 -1.52
N ALA A 325 2.84 -6.17 -0.74
CA ALA A 325 3.09 -7.25 0.22
C ALA A 325 3.62 -8.52 -0.46
N GLY A 326 2.99 -8.97 -1.55
CA GLY A 326 3.42 -10.12 -2.31
C GLY A 326 4.82 -9.94 -2.91
N PHE A 327 5.11 -8.76 -3.47
CA PHE A 327 6.44 -8.43 -4.00
C PHE A 327 7.52 -8.50 -2.92
N VAL A 328 7.25 -7.88 -1.77
CA VAL A 328 8.17 -7.87 -0.62
C VAL A 328 8.44 -9.28 -0.10
N ILE A 329 7.42 -10.14 0.01
CA ILE A 329 7.62 -11.55 0.40
C ILE A 329 8.59 -12.24 -0.55
N GLY A 330 8.47 -12.03 -1.86
CA GLY A 330 9.39 -12.57 -2.85
C GLY A 330 10.83 -12.08 -2.63
N ARG A 331 11.01 -10.79 -2.38
CA ARG A 331 12.33 -10.20 -2.13
C ARG A 331 12.95 -10.68 -0.82
N LEU A 332 12.18 -10.78 0.26
CA LEU A 332 12.63 -11.33 1.54
C LEU A 332 13.09 -12.79 1.43
N LEU A 333 12.42 -13.57 0.61
CA LEU A 333 12.79 -14.96 0.34
C LEU A 333 14.00 -15.10 -0.60
N GLY A 334 14.57 -13.99 -1.07
CA GLY A 334 15.69 -14.00 -2.02
C GLY A 334 15.31 -14.45 -3.44
N LEU A 335 14.02 -14.37 -3.77
CA LEU A 335 13.55 -14.72 -5.11
C LEU A 335 13.90 -13.59 -6.10
N GLY A 336 14.26 -13.94 -7.31
CA GLY A 336 14.51 -12.99 -8.40
C GLY A 336 13.22 -12.24 -8.79
N LEU A 337 13.35 -11.20 -9.62
CA LEU A 337 12.23 -10.36 -10.04
C LEU A 337 11.03 -11.15 -10.61
N PRO A 338 11.21 -12.19 -11.47
CA PRO A 338 10.07 -12.92 -12.03
C PRO A 338 9.17 -13.52 -10.94
N HIS A 339 9.75 -14.19 -9.96
CA HIS A 339 8.99 -14.83 -8.88
C HIS A 339 8.42 -13.81 -7.88
N SER A 340 9.15 -12.71 -7.61
CA SER A 340 8.65 -11.62 -6.76
C SER A 340 7.43 -10.93 -7.38
N LEU A 341 7.48 -10.64 -8.69
CA LEU A 341 6.33 -10.13 -9.44
C LEU A 341 5.17 -11.13 -9.48
N GLN A 342 5.47 -12.43 -9.64
CA GLN A 342 4.44 -13.47 -9.66
C GLN A 342 3.69 -13.55 -8.32
N LEU A 343 4.38 -13.44 -7.19
CA LEU A 343 3.75 -13.35 -5.87
C LEU A 343 2.91 -12.08 -5.72
N ALA A 344 3.41 -10.95 -6.24
CA ALA A 344 2.74 -9.66 -6.20
C ALA A 344 1.40 -9.69 -6.96
N VAL A 345 1.43 -10.09 -8.24
CA VAL A 345 0.21 -10.14 -9.07
C VAL A 345 -0.78 -11.20 -8.58
N ALA A 346 -0.29 -12.32 -8.04
CA ALA A 346 -1.15 -13.35 -7.47
C ALA A 346 -1.81 -12.88 -6.17
N SER A 347 -1.08 -12.19 -5.28
CA SER A 347 -1.63 -11.65 -4.04
C SER A 347 -2.73 -10.62 -4.31
N ALA A 348 -2.47 -9.64 -5.19
CA ALA A 348 -3.48 -8.67 -5.63
C ALA A 348 -4.64 -9.34 -6.36
N GLY A 349 -4.35 -10.26 -7.27
CA GLY A 349 -5.35 -10.98 -8.07
C GLY A 349 -6.27 -11.87 -7.22
N PHE A 350 -5.76 -12.49 -6.17
CA PHE A 350 -6.58 -13.19 -5.18
C PHE A 350 -7.46 -12.20 -4.41
N TYR A 351 -6.86 -11.14 -3.89
CA TYR A 351 -7.56 -10.14 -3.08
C TYR A 351 -8.74 -9.50 -3.82
N VAL A 352 -8.56 -9.06 -5.06
CA VAL A 352 -9.65 -8.42 -5.81
C VAL A 352 -10.81 -9.36 -6.12
N ARG A 353 -10.59 -10.68 -6.16
CA ARG A 353 -11.63 -11.71 -6.38
C ARG A 353 -12.38 -12.08 -5.12
N HIS A 354 -11.71 -12.06 -3.97
CA HIS A 354 -12.24 -12.61 -2.73
C HIS A 354 -12.58 -11.53 -1.68
N ALA A 355 -12.09 -10.29 -1.84
CA ALA A 355 -12.17 -9.18 -0.87
C ALA A 355 -11.58 -9.55 0.50
N THR A 356 -10.63 -10.49 0.52
CA THR A 356 -9.91 -10.96 1.70
C THR A 356 -8.43 -11.19 1.39
N SER A 357 -7.55 -10.88 2.34
CA SER A 357 -6.13 -11.16 2.20
C SER A 357 -5.88 -12.66 2.14
N PRO A 358 -5.13 -13.18 1.14
CA PRO A 358 -4.79 -14.59 1.09
C PRO A 358 -3.85 -14.96 2.23
N ASN A 359 -4.08 -16.09 2.86
CA ASN A 359 -3.02 -16.74 3.60
C ASN A 359 -2.07 -17.48 2.62
N ARG A 360 -0.93 -17.94 3.15
CA ARG A 360 0.10 -18.58 2.31
C ARG A 360 -0.45 -19.81 1.54
N GLU A 361 -1.27 -20.63 2.15
CA GLU A 361 -1.82 -21.83 1.51
C GLU A 361 -2.84 -21.48 0.41
N GLN A 362 -3.65 -20.46 0.64
CA GLN A 362 -4.57 -19.95 -0.36
C GLN A 362 -3.80 -19.34 -1.55
N LEU A 363 -2.71 -18.61 -1.29
CA LEU A 363 -1.89 -18.04 -2.34
C LEU A 363 -1.17 -19.12 -3.15
N VAL A 364 -0.67 -20.19 -2.50
CA VAL A 364 -0.08 -21.35 -3.20
C VAL A 364 -1.11 -21.99 -4.13
N ARG A 365 -2.32 -22.31 -3.62
CA ARG A 365 -3.38 -22.87 -4.46
C ARG A 365 -3.75 -21.95 -5.62
N PHE A 366 -3.84 -20.66 -5.39
CA PHE A 366 -4.14 -19.70 -6.45
C PHE A 366 -3.04 -19.65 -7.52
N LEU A 367 -1.77 -19.62 -7.12
CA LEU A 367 -0.64 -19.70 -8.04
C LEU A 367 -0.67 -20.97 -8.91
N GLN A 368 -1.12 -22.10 -8.37
CA GLN A 368 -1.23 -23.36 -9.12
C GLN A 368 -2.35 -23.34 -10.17
N THR A 369 -3.27 -22.38 -10.11
CA THR A 369 -4.34 -22.18 -11.09
C THR A 369 -3.97 -21.20 -12.21
N LEU A 370 -2.84 -20.53 -12.10
CA LEU A 370 -2.34 -19.56 -13.08
C LEU A 370 -1.42 -20.22 -14.11
#